data_4be0654e4dee0db0c3d14e231cac0ed0
#
_entry.id   4be0654e4dee0db0c3d14e231cac0ed0
#
_cell.length_a   1.000
_cell.length_b   1.000
_cell.length_c   1.000
_cell.angle_alpha   90.00
_cell.angle_beta   90.00
_cell.angle_gamma   90.00
#
_symmetry.space_group_name_H-M   'P 1'
#
loop_
_entity.id
_entity.type
_entity.pdbx_description
1 polymer ?
#
loop_
_entity_poly.entity_id
_entity_poly.type
_entity_poly.pdbx_seq_one_letter_code
_entity_poly.pdbx_strand_id
1 'polypeptide(L)'
;MKKFCRSVSLVAALFAATAGGIHAAQPAGGDPAAGFPARPVRIVIGFTPGGVPDITARLIAQKLTEIWKQQVVVDNRVGAGGTIAANIVANSNPDGYTLLSVSNAHAVAAAIYAKLPY
;
A
#
# COMPACT_ATOMS: atom_id res chain seq x y z
N MET A 1 -37.20 -34.90 54.73
CA MET A 1 -36.71 -33.69 54.06
C MET A 1 -35.16 -33.74 53.98
N LYS A 2 -34.55 -34.68 53.30
CA LYS A 2 -33.07 -34.83 53.20
C LYS A 2 -32.70 -35.59 51.89
N LYS A 3 -33.22 -35.30 50.72
CA LYS A 3 -32.88 -35.96 49.45
C LYS A 3 -32.85 -35.04 48.23
N PHE A 4 -32.77 -33.70 48.40
CA PHE A 4 -32.81 -32.74 47.26
C PHE A 4 -31.49 -32.00 47.00
N CYS A 5 -30.40 -32.40 47.65
CA CYS A 5 -29.14 -31.65 47.58
C CYS A 5 -27.96 -32.39 46.89
N ARG A 6 -28.23 -33.48 46.14
CA ARG A 6 -27.16 -34.29 45.53
C ARG A 6 -27.10 -34.24 44.00
N SER A 7 -28.06 -33.56 43.35
CA SER A 7 -28.10 -33.52 41.87
C SER A 7 -27.56 -32.21 41.22
N VAL A 8 -27.20 -31.20 42.02
CA VAL A 8 -26.72 -29.92 41.48
C VAL A 8 -25.19 -29.87 41.32
N SER A 9 -24.46 -30.78 41.98
CA SER A 9 -22.99 -30.76 41.96
C SER A 9 -22.34 -31.49 40.78
N LEU A 10 -23.12 -32.12 39.88
CA LEU A 10 -22.54 -32.92 38.78
C LEU A 10 -22.57 -32.22 37.42
N VAL A 11 -23.19 -31.03 37.31
CA VAL A 11 -23.28 -30.27 36.04
C VAL A 11 -22.19 -29.21 35.92
N ALA A 12 -21.54 -28.85 37.03
CA ALA A 12 -20.49 -27.81 37.02
C ALA A 12 -19.10 -28.29 36.59
N ALA A 13 -18.91 -29.59 36.36
CA ALA A 13 -17.58 -30.16 36.06
C ALA A 13 -17.29 -30.42 34.56
N LEU A 14 -18.27 -30.11 33.68
CA LEU A 14 -18.12 -30.42 32.25
C LEU A 14 -17.89 -29.20 31.34
N PHE A 15 -17.65 -28.00 31.88
CA PHE A 15 -17.49 -26.75 31.13
C PHE A 15 -16.06 -26.17 31.17
N ALA A 16 -15.07 -26.91 31.66
CA ALA A 16 -13.70 -26.42 31.88
C ALA A 16 -12.65 -26.95 30.89
N ALA A 17 -13.03 -27.48 29.73
CA ALA A 17 -12.07 -28.16 28.85
C ALA A 17 -12.11 -27.74 27.37
N THR A 18 -12.50 -26.52 27.04
CA THR A 18 -12.37 -26.01 25.66
C THR A 18 -11.87 -24.55 25.59
N ALA A 19 -10.92 -24.20 26.43
CA ALA A 19 -10.04 -23.06 26.14
C ALA A 19 -8.92 -23.55 25.22
N GLY A 20 -9.30 -24.08 24.04
CA GLY A 20 -8.42 -24.25 22.90
C GLY A 20 -8.06 -22.86 22.43
N GLY A 21 -6.88 -22.36 22.81
CA GLY A 21 -6.34 -21.11 22.30
C GLY A 21 -6.34 -21.18 20.79
N ILE A 22 -7.13 -20.32 20.15
CA ILE A 22 -6.99 -20.00 18.74
C ILE A 22 -5.64 -19.29 18.64
N HIS A 23 -4.57 -20.07 18.49
CA HIS A 23 -3.32 -19.55 17.96
C HIS A 23 -3.63 -19.18 16.53
N ALA A 24 -3.97 -17.90 16.30
CA ALA A 24 -3.86 -17.32 14.98
C ALA A 24 -2.42 -17.58 14.54
N ALA A 25 -2.24 -18.52 13.62
CA ALA A 25 -0.97 -18.73 12.94
C ALA A 25 -0.63 -17.40 12.27
N GLN A 26 0.23 -16.60 12.91
CA GLN A 26 0.86 -15.48 12.23
C GLN A 26 1.65 -16.10 11.07
N PRO A 27 1.40 -15.66 9.83
CA PRO A 27 2.25 -16.09 8.75
C PRO A 27 3.68 -15.67 9.11
N ALA A 28 4.58 -16.63 9.21
CA ALA A 28 6.02 -16.41 9.29
C ALA A 28 6.54 -15.93 7.92
N GLY A 29 5.93 -14.85 7.42
CA GLY A 29 6.42 -14.09 6.28
C GLY A 29 7.26 -12.96 6.87
N GLY A 30 8.54 -12.95 6.60
CA GLY A 30 9.38 -11.80 6.86
C GLY A 30 8.67 -10.57 6.28
N ASP A 31 8.76 -9.44 6.97
CA ASP A 31 8.19 -8.17 6.53
C ASP A 31 8.62 -7.92 5.07
N PRO A 32 7.68 -7.94 4.08
CA PRO A 32 8.04 -7.71 2.68
C PRO A 32 8.65 -6.31 2.47
N ALA A 33 8.52 -5.42 3.44
CA ALA A 33 9.18 -4.11 3.47
C ALA A 33 10.60 -4.17 4.08
N ALA A 34 11.01 -5.31 4.68
CA ALA A 34 12.35 -5.44 5.20
C ALA A 34 13.37 -5.36 4.06
N GLY A 35 14.15 -4.27 4.04
CA GLY A 35 15.13 -3.98 2.99
C GLY A 35 14.60 -3.17 1.79
N PHE A 36 13.37 -2.69 1.83
CA PHE A 36 12.86 -1.75 0.81
C PHE A 36 13.31 -0.31 1.14
N PRO A 37 13.76 0.45 0.12
CA PRO A 37 14.09 0.01 -1.23
C PRO A 37 15.52 -0.53 -1.32
N ALA A 38 15.71 -1.66 -2.02
CA ALA A 38 17.03 -2.25 -2.29
C ALA A 38 17.66 -1.74 -3.60
N ARG A 39 16.93 -0.98 -4.40
CA ARG A 39 17.34 -0.39 -5.69
C ARG A 39 16.66 0.96 -5.91
N PRO A 40 17.07 1.75 -6.91
CA PRO A 40 16.49 3.05 -7.19
C PRO A 40 14.97 2.98 -7.40
N VAL A 41 14.26 3.97 -6.82
CA VAL A 41 12.82 4.16 -6.97
C VAL A 41 12.57 5.23 -8.03
N ARG A 42 11.58 5.03 -8.88
CA ARG A 42 11.22 5.95 -9.96
C ARG A 42 9.88 6.61 -9.67
N ILE A 43 9.82 7.95 -9.74
CA ILE A 43 8.59 8.73 -9.68
C ILE A 43 8.28 9.24 -11.09
N VAL A 44 7.20 8.76 -11.69
CA VAL A 44 6.74 9.18 -13.01
C VAL A 44 5.77 10.34 -12.87
N ILE A 45 5.95 11.39 -13.68
CA ILE A 45 5.15 12.62 -13.68
C ILE A 45 4.60 12.86 -15.07
N GLY A 46 3.28 13.12 -15.18
CA GLY A 46 2.58 13.38 -16.44
C GLY A 46 2.69 14.83 -16.94
N PHE A 47 3.56 15.65 -16.38
CA PHE A 47 3.64 17.09 -16.63
C PHE A 47 5.06 17.52 -16.96
N THR A 48 5.17 18.73 -17.56
CA THR A 48 6.46 19.32 -17.97
C THR A 48 7.37 19.57 -16.78
N PRO A 49 8.69 19.41 -16.95
CA PRO A 49 9.67 19.82 -15.95
C PRO A 49 9.50 21.29 -15.57
N GLY A 50 9.75 21.61 -14.29
CA GLY A 50 9.63 22.97 -13.73
C GLY A 50 8.21 23.37 -13.32
N GLY A 51 7.21 22.57 -13.60
CA GLY A 51 5.85 22.78 -13.09
C GLY A 51 5.73 22.39 -11.61
N VAL A 52 4.64 22.82 -10.96
CA VAL A 52 4.39 22.53 -9.53
C VAL A 52 4.50 21.03 -9.20
N PRO A 53 3.92 20.09 -9.97
CA PRO A 53 4.07 18.67 -9.70
C PRO A 53 5.52 18.18 -9.77
N ASP A 54 6.30 18.72 -10.71
CA ASP A 54 7.72 18.35 -10.88
C ASP A 54 8.57 18.85 -9.72
N ILE A 55 8.43 20.13 -9.35
CA ILE A 55 9.16 20.71 -8.22
C ILE A 55 8.85 19.96 -6.92
N THR A 56 7.58 19.71 -6.66
CA THR A 56 7.14 18.99 -5.45
C THR A 56 7.73 17.59 -5.43
N ALA A 57 7.65 16.85 -6.53
CA ALA A 57 8.18 15.49 -6.60
C ALA A 57 9.71 15.44 -6.44
N ARG A 58 10.44 16.43 -6.98
CA ARG A 58 11.91 16.51 -6.79
C ARG A 58 12.29 16.80 -5.35
N LEU A 59 11.56 17.68 -4.67
CA LEU A 59 11.78 17.94 -3.23
C LEU A 59 11.53 16.67 -2.40
N ILE A 60 10.45 15.96 -2.69
CA ILE A 60 10.15 14.68 -2.03
C ILE A 60 11.23 13.64 -2.36
N ALA A 61 11.61 13.50 -3.64
CA ALA A 61 12.63 12.56 -4.08
C ALA A 61 13.97 12.78 -3.39
N GLN A 62 14.37 14.03 -3.20
CA GLN A 62 15.57 14.38 -2.47
C GLN A 62 15.51 13.88 -1.03
N LYS A 63 14.40 14.16 -0.32
CA LYS A 63 14.23 13.72 1.07
C LYS A 63 14.14 12.20 1.20
N LEU A 64 13.46 11.53 0.30
CA LEU A 64 13.40 10.07 0.28
C LEU A 64 14.77 9.45 0.01
N THR A 65 15.57 10.04 -0.89
CA THR A 65 16.95 9.60 -1.14
C THR A 65 17.82 9.69 0.12
N GLU A 66 17.66 10.78 0.90
CA GLU A 66 18.37 10.96 2.18
C GLU A 66 17.97 9.90 3.22
N ILE A 67 16.67 9.56 3.29
CA ILE A 67 16.11 8.61 4.27
C ILE A 67 16.43 7.17 3.88
N TRP A 68 16.18 6.80 2.63
CA TRP A 68 16.29 5.42 2.15
C TRP A 68 17.70 5.01 1.78
N LYS A 69 18.62 5.97 1.62
CA LYS A 69 19.98 5.73 1.11
C LYS A 69 19.99 5.07 -0.28
N GLN A 70 18.87 5.18 -1.00
CA GLN A 70 18.67 4.74 -2.36
C GLN A 70 18.23 5.91 -3.22
N GLN A 71 18.66 5.92 -4.47
CA GLN A 71 18.33 7.00 -5.39
C GLN A 71 16.82 7.00 -5.71
N VAL A 72 16.20 8.18 -5.66
CA VAL A 72 14.83 8.40 -6.14
C VAL A 72 14.90 9.29 -7.38
N VAL A 73 14.50 8.73 -8.53
CA VAL A 73 14.59 9.39 -9.85
C VAL A 73 13.23 9.92 -10.26
N VAL A 74 13.18 11.19 -10.64
CA VAL A 74 11.98 11.82 -11.20
C VAL A 74 12.04 11.73 -12.73
N ASP A 75 10.98 11.18 -13.36
CA ASP A 75 10.87 10.95 -14.78
C ASP A 75 9.59 11.60 -15.35
N ASN A 76 9.75 12.61 -16.20
CA ASN A 76 8.63 13.34 -16.79
C ASN A 76 8.15 12.65 -18.08
N ARG A 77 6.91 12.16 -18.09
CA ARG A 77 6.21 11.51 -19.20
C ARG A 77 4.98 12.30 -19.59
N VAL A 78 5.22 13.40 -20.30
CA VAL A 78 4.20 14.39 -20.64
C VAL A 78 3.25 13.86 -21.72
N GLY A 79 1.97 14.18 -21.60
CA GLY A 79 0.98 13.96 -22.64
C GLY A 79 -0.40 13.56 -22.13
N ALA A 80 -1.41 13.86 -22.93
CA ALA A 80 -2.81 13.51 -22.72
C ALA A 80 -3.32 13.79 -21.28
N GLY A 81 -3.00 14.97 -20.72
CA GLY A 81 -3.42 15.35 -19.37
C GLY A 81 -2.84 14.48 -18.27
N GLY A 82 -1.70 13.81 -18.51
CA GLY A 82 -1.05 12.91 -17.54
C GLY A 82 -1.48 11.44 -17.65
N THR A 83 -2.40 11.09 -18.53
CA THR A 83 -2.88 9.70 -18.69
C THR A 83 -1.79 8.78 -19.24
N ILE A 84 -0.82 9.29 -20.00
CA ILE A 84 0.34 8.52 -20.48
C ILE A 84 1.19 8.06 -19.29
N ALA A 85 1.50 8.97 -18.37
CA ALA A 85 2.24 8.63 -17.15
C ALA A 85 1.48 7.60 -16.29
N ALA A 86 0.17 7.80 -16.13
CA ALA A 86 -0.69 6.87 -15.38
C ALA A 86 -0.68 5.48 -16.01
N ASN A 87 -0.80 5.37 -17.34
CA ASN A 87 -0.75 4.10 -18.06
C ASN A 87 0.61 3.39 -17.88
N ILE A 88 1.73 4.12 -17.94
CA ILE A 88 3.06 3.55 -17.70
C ILE A 88 3.15 2.93 -16.31
N VAL A 89 2.66 3.63 -15.27
CA VAL A 89 2.72 3.15 -13.89
C VAL A 89 1.75 2.00 -13.66
N ALA A 90 0.52 2.07 -14.18
CA ALA A 90 -0.47 1.01 -14.06
C ALA A 90 -0.01 -0.33 -14.68
N ASN A 91 0.83 -0.26 -15.73
CA ASN A 91 1.41 -1.45 -16.37
C ASN A 91 2.82 -1.80 -15.84
N SER A 92 3.31 -1.10 -14.81
CA SER A 92 4.57 -1.45 -14.15
C SER A 92 4.38 -2.59 -13.15
N ASN A 93 5.49 -3.23 -12.77
CA ASN A 93 5.45 -4.24 -11.69
C ASN A 93 4.92 -3.62 -10.39
N PRO A 94 3.98 -4.28 -9.68
CA PRO A 94 3.41 -3.78 -8.43
C PRO A 94 4.34 -4.03 -7.23
N ASP A 95 5.59 -3.62 -7.35
CA ASP A 95 6.66 -3.86 -6.37
C ASP A 95 7.07 -2.60 -5.57
N GLY A 96 6.35 -1.48 -5.78
CA GLY A 96 6.61 -0.22 -5.11
C GLY A 96 7.77 0.61 -5.70
N TYR A 97 8.49 0.13 -6.72
CA TYR A 97 9.62 0.85 -7.30
C TYR A 97 9.25 1.84 -8.39
N THR A 98 8.01 1.81 -8.88
CA THR A 98 7.50 2.80 -9.85
C THR A 98 6.26 3.47 -9.26
N LEU A 99 6.38 4.76 -8.98
CA LEU A 99 5.34 5.57 -8.35
C LEU A 99 4.81 6.60 -9.34
N LEU A 100 3.55 6.98 -9.23
CA LEU A 100 2.94 8.05 -10.00
C LEU A 100 2.78 9.30 -9.13
N SER A 101 3.30 10.44 -9.61
CA SER A 101 2.95 11.74 -9.06
C SER A 101 1.82 12.35 -9.87
N VAL A 102 0.67 12.51 -9.23
CA VAL A 102 -0.57 13.02 -9.86
C VAL A 102 -0.85 14.48 -9.47
N SER A 103 -1.63 15.15 -10.32
CA SER A 103 -2.29 16.41 -9.99
C SER A 103 -3.81 16.23 -9.99
N ASN A 104 -4.54 17.31 -9.71
CA ASN A 104 -6.00 17.34 -9.83
C ASN A 104 -6.50 16.95 -11.24
N ALA A 105 -5.71 17.19 -12.30
CA ALA A 105 -6.05 16.79 -13.67
C ALA A 105 -6.28 15.27 -13.79
N HIS A 106 -5.64 14.45 -12.97
CA HIS A 106 -5.85 12.99 -12.97
C HIS A 106 -7.27 12.62 -12.52
N ALA A 107 -7.78 13.29 -11.48
CA ALA A 107 -9.16 13.09 -11.02
C ALA A 107 -10.17 13.58 -12.05
N VAL A 108 -9.89 14.70 -12.72
CA VAL A 108 -10.72 15.26 -13.80
C VAL A 108 -10.74 14.33 -15.02
N ALA A 109 -9.61 13.72 -15.35
CA ALA A 109 -9.52 12.77 -16.47
C ALA A 109 -10.52 11.62 -16.34
N ALA A 110 -10.70 11.07 -15.13
CA ALA A 110 -11.66 10.01 -14.86
C ALA A 110 -13.13 10.43 -15.13
N ALA A 111 -13.43 11.72 -15.04
CA ALA A 111 -14.78 12.25 -15.31
C ALA A 111 -15.00 12.60 -16.80
N ILE A 112 -13.93 12.91 -17.54
CA ILE A 112 -14.02 13.39 -18.92
C ILE A 112 -13.86 12.26 -19.94
N TYR A 113 -12.95 11.33 -19.69
CA TYR A 113 -12.66 10.24 -20.63
C TYR A 113 -13.62 9.08 -20.43
N ALA A 114 -14.35 8.69 -21.48
CA ALA A 114 -15.24 7.53 -21.45
C ALA A 114 -14.47 6.22 -21.24
N LYS A 115 -13.20 6.16 -21.63
CA LYS A 115 -12.30 5.01 -21.43
C LYS A 115 -10.90 5.52 -21.13
N LEU A 116 -10.35 5.11 -20.01
CA LEU A 116 -8.98 5.37 -19.63
C LEU A 116 -8.08 4.21 -20.06
N PRO A 117 -6.80 4.46 -20.39
CA PRO A 117 -5.85 3.42 -20.81
C PRO A 117 -5.22 2.64 -19.64
N TYR A 118 -5.72 2.85 -18.42
CA TYR A 118 -5.24 2.25 -17.17
C TYR A 118 -6.39 1.85 -16.25
#